data_06f65d50430a958eb88171c382a6f180
#
_entry.id   06f65d50430a958eb88171c382a6f180
#
_cell.length_a   1.000
_cell.length_b   1.000
_cell.length_c   1.000
_cell.angle_alpha   90.00
_cell.angle_beta   90.00
_cell.angle_gamma   90.00
#
_symmetry.space_group_name_H-M   'P 1'
#
loop_
_entity.id
_entity.type
_entity.pdbx_description
1 polymer ?
#
loop_
_entity_poly.entity_id
_entity_poly.type
_entity_poly.pdbx_seq_one_letter_code
_entity_poly.pdbx_strand_id
1 'polypeptide(L)'
;SGLKSVTVGFLMNKSAGWDEDVYASGTNHSTSFMGAMAYEATVNGYSGSELGDPNAFDYMPWKPVVGYQSGMISTFGGYDDQFVGASEVIYDNGEVAIGGPLSQSYSRNVQGGKYDYVFNIGADISDFIYLGANLGISSFDYVYDELFKESAIDPSDFQIDMANGDRMYFKDMNYRYSYSATGTGYYGKFGVIVTPGYGFRFGAAIQTPTVNNITEEWQMSGETSYTDTGYNGYTPSPYGSGSYRMVSPFRANFGLAYTLGQLGVLSADYEMCDYGQMRYQ
;
A
#
# COMPACT_ATOMS: atom_id res chain seq x y z
N SER A 1 -28.48 -15.44 -45.23
CA SER A 1 -27.08 -15.55 -44.94
C SER A 1 -26.45 -14.15 -44.95
N GLY A 2 -25.93 -13.70 -43.82
CA GLY A 2 -25.33 -12.39 -43.68
C GLY A 2 -25.41 -11.86 -42.26
N LEU A 3 -25.04 -10.61 -42.07
CA LEU A 3 -25.14 -9.88 -40.83
C LEU A 3 -26.65 -9.79 -40.43
N LYS A 4 -27.03 -10.34 -39.27
CA LYS A 4 -28.37 -10.33 -38.74
C LYS A 4 -28.61 -9.20 -37.77
N SER A 5 -27.67 -8.96 -36.89
CA SER A 5 -27.75 -7.89 -35.91
C SER A 5 -26.40 -7.33 -35.55
N VAL A 6 -26.38 -6.06 -35.13
CA VAL A 6 -25.26 -5.42 -34.48
C VAL A 6 -25.76 -4.87 -33.15
N THR A 7 -25.02 -5.15 -32.10
CA THR A 7 -25.30 -4.66 -30.75
C THR A 7 -24.16 -3.76 -30.31
N VAL A 8 -24.49 -2.63 -29.70
CA VAL A 8 -23.54 -1.75 -29.03
C VAL A 8 -23.92 -1.65 -27.55
N GLY A 9 -22.94 -1.60 -26.69
CA GLY A 9 -23.18 -1.54 -25.26
C GLY A 9 -22.11 -0.72 -24.54
N PHE A 10 -22.50 -0.23 -23.39
CA PHE A 10 -21.60 0.38 -22.42
C PHE A 10 -21.82 -0.29 -21.07
N LEU A 11 -20.72 -0.63 -20.40
CA LEU A 11 -20.71 -1.25 -19.08
C LEU A 11 -19.76 -0.48 -18.17
N MET A 12 -20.20 -0.22 -16.94
CA MET A 12 -19.36 0.21 -15.84
C MET A 12 -19.39 -0.88 -14.75
N ASN A 13 -18.21 -1.32 -14.31
CA ASN A 13 -18.11 -2.35 -13.30
C ASN A 13 -17.06 -1.97 -12.25
N LYS A 14 -17.39 -2.05 -10.96
CA LYS A 14 -16.39 -2.03 -9.87
C LYS A 14 -15.80 -3.43 -9.78
N SER A 15 -14.58 -3.60 -10.29
CA SER A 15 -13.91 -4.91 -10.39
C SER A 15 -13.10 -5.28 -9.16
N ALA A 16 -12.76 -4.30 -8.30
CA ALA A 16 -12.18 -4.52 -6.99
C ALA A 16 -12.54 -3.40 -6.02
N GLY A 17 -12.55 -3.69 -4.73
CA GLY A 17 -12.62 -2.75 -3.63
C GLY A 17 -11.70 -3.22 -2.54
N TRP A 18 -11.02 -2.31 -1.87
CA TRP A 18 -10.06 -2.60 -0.80
C TRP A 18 -10.29 -1.74 0.44
N ASP A 19 -11.55 -1.37 0.67
CA ASP A 19 -11.93 -0.65 1.87
C ASP A 19 -11.69 -1.54 3.11
N GLU A 20 -10.82 -1.11 4.00
CA GLU A 20 -10.42 -1.83 5.20
C GLU A 20 -10.13 -0.86 6.34
N ASP A 21 -10.69 -1.10 7.51
CA ASP A 21 -10.39 -0.42 8.75
C ASP A 21 -9.83 -1.42 9.76
N VAL A 22 -8.62 -1.19 10.24
CA VAL A 22 -7.99 -1.99 11.30
C VAL A 22 -7.69 -1.11 12.48
N TYR A 23 -8.03 -1.57 13.67
CA TYR A 23 -7.63 -0.97 14.93
C TYR A 23 -7.19 -2.04 15.90
N ALA A 24 -6.03 -1.86 16.52
CA ALA A 24 -5.52 -2.69 17.59
C ALA A 24 -4.96 -1.81 18.69
N SER A 25 -5.14 -2.20 19.94
CA SER A 25 -4.53 -1.51 21.08
C SER A 25 -4.22 -2.49 22.20
N GLY A 26 -3.25 -2.14 23.02
CA GLY A 26 -2.85 -2.95 24.17
C GLY A 26 -1.75 -2.30 24.98
N THR A 27 -1.42 -2.92 26.11
CA THR A 27 -0.27 -2.54 26.94
C THR A 27 0.90 -3.44 26.59
N ASN A 28 2.06 -2.83 26.33
CA ASN A 28 3.32 -3.53 26.08
C ASN A 28 4.28 -3.25 27.24
N HIS A 29 4.94 -4.31 27.73
CA HIS A 29 5.86 -4.25 28.86
C HIS A 29 7.32 -4.55 28.47
N SER A 30 7.60 -4.78 27.19
CA SER A 30 8.92 -5.32 26.77
C SER A 30 9.51 -4.69 25.53
N THR A 31 8.71 -4.05 24.68
CA THR A 31 9.17 -3.49 23.41
C THR A 31 8.50 -2.16 23.10
N SER A 32 9.22 -1.33 22.33
CA SER A 32 8.75 -0.04 21.82
C SER A 32 9.00 0.07 20.33
N PHE A 33 8.12 0.78 19.63
CA PHE A 33 8.32 1.17 18.23
C PHE A 33 9.56 2.09 18.09
N MET A 34 9.72 3.03 19.02
CA MET A 34 10.87 3.93 19.04
C MET A 34 12.17 3.18 19.31
N GLY A 35 12.17 2.21 20.26
CA GLY A 35 13.33 1.35 20.50
C GLY A 35 13.69 0.49 19.29
N ALA A 36 12.70 -0.06 18.58
CA ALA A 36 12.95 -0.79 17.34
C ALA A 36 13.53 0.12 16.24
N MET A 37 13.07 1.37 16.14
CA MET A 37 13.63 2.36 15.21
C MET A 37 15.06 2.76 15.57
N ALA A 38 15.34 2.95 16.85
CA ALA A 38 16.70 3.24 17.36
C ALA A 38 17.67 2.09 17.06
N TYR A 39 17.25 0.85 17.32
CA TYR A 39 18.02 -0.33 16.99
C TYR A 39 18.30 -0.44 15.48
N GLU A 40 17.28 -0.20 14.64
CA GLU A 40 17.42 -0.19 13.17
C GLU A 40 18.43 0.89 12.72
N ALA A 41 18.37 2.09 13.29
CA ALA A 41 19.30 3.17 12.97
C ALA A 41 20.75 2.81 13.36
N THR A 42 20.96 2.24 14.55
CA THR A 42 22.28 1.77 15.03
C THR A 42 22.85 0.66 14.13
N VAL A 43 22.06 -0.36 13.80
CA VAL A 43 22.52 -1.50 12.98
C VAL A 43 22.84 -1.09 11.54
N ASN A 44 22.12 -0.12 10.99
CA ASN A 44 22.41 0.41 9.67
C ASN A 44 23.61 1.38 9.65
N GLY A 45 24.17 1.73 10.82
CA GLY A 45 25.34 2.59 10.92
C GLY A 45 25.07 4.04 10.57
N TYR A 46 23.84 4.52 10.77
CA TYR A 46 23.53 5.95 10.59
C TYR A 46 24.20 6.76 11.71
N SER A 47 24.40 8.04 11.46
CA SER A 47 24.89 8.98 12.47
C SER A 47 23.83 10.03 12.82
N GLY A 48 23.85 10.50 14.04
CA GLY A 48 22.97 11.59 14.50
C GLY A 48 23.21 12.87 13.72
N SER A 49 24.46 13.15 13.33
CA SER A 49 24.81 14.29 12.49
C SER A 49 24.19 14.20 11.08
N GLU A 50 24.10 13.01 10.47
CA GLU A 50 23.42 12.79 9.17
C GLU A 50 21.92 12.89 9.32
N LEU A 51 21.32 12.22 10.32
CA LEU A 51 19.87 12.24 10.53
C LEU A 51 19.36 13.62 10.96
N GLY A 52 20.18 14.41 11.64
CA GLY A 52 19.88 15.78 12.08
C GLY A 52 20.15 16.87 11.04
N ASP A 53 20.74 16.53 9.88
CA ASP A 53 21.00 17.51 8.83
C ASP A 53 19.68 18.05 8.26
N PRO A 54 19.54 19.37 8.05
CA PRO A 54 18.34 19.96 7.45
C PRO A 54 17.98 19.40 6.07
N ASN A 55 18.95 18.87 5.33
CA ASN A 55 18.77 18.24 4.01
C ASN A 55 18.75 16.72 4.07
N ALA A 56 18.66 16.11 5.25
CA ALA A 56 18.73 14.65 5.41
C ALA A 56 17.72 13.89 4.54
N PHE A 57 16.54 14.46 4.29
CA PHE A 57 15.53 13.85 3.43
C PHE A 57 15.95 13.67 1.95
N ASP A 58 17.01 14.33 1.50
CA ASP A 58 17.50 14.23 0.12
C ASP A 58 18.36 12.99 -0.11
N TYR A 59 18.99 12.45 0.96
CA TYR A 59 20.00 11.38 0.83
C TYR A 59 19.89 10.25 1.86
N MET A 60 19.08 10.44 2.93
CA MET A 60 18.85 9.43 3.96
C MET A 60 17.45 8.82 3.83
N PRO A 61 17.23 7.58 4.31
CA PRO A 61 15.89 7.01 4.44
C PRO A 61 15.01 7.88 5.35
N TRP A 62 13.80 8.17 4.93
CA TRP A 62 12.93 9.14 5.60
C TRP A 62 12.48 8.73 7.00
N LYS A 63 12.24 7.41 7.22
CA LYS A 63 11.76 6.91 8.52
C LYS A 63 12.72 7.26 9.68
N PRO A 64 14.03 6.94 9.64
CA PRO A 64 14.94 7.32 10.72
C PRO A 64 15.15 8.84 10.82
N VAL A 65 15.11 9.60 9.69
CA VAL A 65 15.19 11.07 9.71
C VAL A 65 14.01 11.66 10.47
N VAL A 66 12.78 11.22 10.15
CA VAL A 66 11.56 11.62 10.87
C VAL A 66 11.68 11.26 12.35
N GLY A 67 12.12 10.04 12.67
CA GLY A 67 12.29 9.60 14.05
C GLY A 67 13.28 10.46 14.85
N TYR A 68 14.43 10.77 14.27
CA TYR A 68 15.47 11.56 14.93
C TYR A 68 15.05 13.04 15.07
N GLN A 69 14.61 13.66 14.00
CA GLN A 69 14.24 15.08 14.01
C GLN A 69 12.97 15.39 14.80
N SER A 70 12.08 14.41 14.98
CA SER A 70 10.90 14.55 15.85
C SER A 70 11.17 14.19 17.32
N GLY A 71 12.39 13.75 17.66
CA GLY A 71 12.76 13.36 19.01
C GLY A 71 12.28 11.97 19.45
N MET A 72 11.79 11.14 18.52
CA MET A 72 11.45 9.72 18.81
C MET A 72 12.66 8.89 19.18
N ILE A 73 13.79 9.17 18.50
CA ILE A 73 15.09 8.57 18.77
C ILE A 73 16.14 9.65 18.92
N SER A 74 17.16 9.38 19.69
CA SER A 74 18.31 10.28 19.90
C SER A 74 19.59 9.48 20.03
N THR A 75 20.73 10.13 19.82
CA THR A 75 22.02 9.54 20.15
C THR A 75 22.27 9.55 21.65
N PHE A 76 23.07 8.61 22.18
CA PHE A 76 23.39 8.53 23.58
C PHE A 76 24.86 8.19 23.84
N GLY A 77 25.33 8.38 25.08
CA GLY A 77 26.66 7.99 25.52
C GLY A 77 27.81 8.77 24.89
N GLY A 78 27.52 9.87 24.17
CA GLY A 78 28.52 10.63 23.43
C GLY A 78 28.93 10.00 22.09
N TYR A 79 28.26 8.96 21.68
CA TYR A 79 28.44 8.31 20.37
C TYR A 79 27.47 8.88 19.37
N ASP A 80 27.91 9.15 18.13
CA ASP A 80 27.06 9.68 17.07
C ASP A 80 26.30 8.59 16.29
N ASP A 81 26.69 7.32 16.48
CA ASP A 81 26.17 6.12 15.77
C ASP A 81 25.39 5.15 16.67
N GLN A 82 25.16 5.50 17.93
CA GLN A 82 24.39 4.72 18.89
C GLN A 82 23.09 5.46 19.21
N PHE A 83 21.96 4.79 19.03
CA PHE A 83 20.65 5.39 19.21
C PHE A 83 19.84 4.72 20.31
N VAL A 84 19.00 5.51 20.95
CA VAL A 84 18.02 5.11 21.96
C VAL A 84 16.65 5.71 21.63
N GLY A 85 15.59 4.96 21.86
CA GLY A 85 14.21 5.44 21.74
C GLY A 85 13.81 6.29 22.93
N ALA A 86 12.94 7.28 22.74
CA ALA A 86 12.46 8.17 23.81
C ALA A 86 11.70 7.42 24.93
N SER A 87 11.22 6.21 24.67
CA SER A 87 10.60 5.32 25.66
C SER A 87 11.57 4.32 26.30
N GLU A 88 12.87 4.41 25.98
CA GLU A 88 13.90 3.58 26.55
C GLU A 88 14.70 4.32 27.61
N VAL A 89 15.21 3.59 28.56
CA VAL A 89 16.11 4.07 29.61
C VAL A 89 17.42 3.29 29.54
N ILE A 90 18.50 3.95 29.90
CA ILE A 90 19.84 3.36 29.94
C ILE A 90 20.15 3.09 31.41
N TYR A 91 20.32 1.81 31.74
CA TYR A 91 20.66 1.37 33.08
C TYR A 91 22.17 1.52 33.38
N ASP A 92 22.53 1.54 34.66
CA ASP A 92 23.91 1.70 35.10
C ASP A 92 24.87 0.64 34.53
N ASN A 93 24.39 -0.53 34.17
CA ASN A 93 25.13 -1.60 33.51
C ASN A 93 25.32 -1.41 31.99
N GLY A 94 24.77 -0.32 31.44
CA GLY A 94 24.81 -0.02 30.01
C GLY A 94 23.74 -0.75 29.19
N GLU A 95 22.82 -1.48 29.83
CA GLU A 95 21.68 -2.08 29.17
C GLU A 95 20.66 -1.00 28.78
N VAL A 96 20.11 -1.10 27.58
CA VAL A 96 19.03 -0.23 27.07
C VAL A 96 17.75 -1.06 27.03
N ALA A 97 16.71 -0.62 27.71
CA ALA A 97 15.42 -1.28 27.71
C ALA A 97 14.29 -0.27 27.90
N ILE A 98 13.07 -0.69 27.62
CA ILE A 98 11.86 0.12 27.86
C ILE A 98 11.78 0.54 29.33
N GLY A 99 11.53 1.82 29.62
CA GLY A 99 11.50 2.37 30.98
C GLY A 99 10.35 1.84 31.81
N GLY A 100 9.21 1.59 31.20
CA GLY A 100 7.99 1.11 31.86
C GLY A 100 6.92 0.66 30.86
N PRO A 101 5.70 0.34 31.34
CA PRO A 101 4.61 -0.08 30.46
C PRO A 101 4.16 1.04 29.52
N LEU A 102 3.96 0.71 28.24
CA LEU A 102 3.43 1.59 27.20
C LEU A 102 2.03 1.17 26.81
N SER A 103 1.12 2.12 26.70
CA SER A 103 -0.12 1.95 25.94
C SER A 103 0.19 2.13 24.49
N GLN A 104 0.00 1.09 23.68
CA GLN A 104 0.22 1.12 22.24
C GLN A 104 -1.09 1.03 21.49
N SER A 105 -1.24 1.77 20.41
CA SER A 105 -2.34 1.59 19.46
C SER A 105 -1.85 1.73 18.02
N TYR A 106 -2.48 0.94 17.18
CA TYR A 106 -2.27 0.91 15.74
C TYR A 106 -3.62 1.09 15.04
N SER A 107 -3.70 2.01 14.11
CA SER A 107 -4.83 2.15 13.23
C SER A 107 -4.37 2.21 11.78
N ARG A 108 -5.11 1.52 10.91
CA ARG A 108 -4.91 1.55 9.47
C ARG A 108 -6.27 1.71 8.79
N ASN A 109 -6.36 2.70 7.93
CA ASN A 109 -7.50 2.91 7.05
C ASN A 109 -7.03 2.73 5.60
N VAL A 110 -7.71 1.86 4.87
CA VAL A 110 -7.49 1.67 3.44
C VAL A 110 -8.81 1.94 2.73
N GLN A 111 -8.77 2.73 1.67
CA GLN A 111 -9.93 3.08 0.88
C GLN A 111 -9.62 3.02 -0.60
N GLY A 112 -10.66 2.78 -1.41
CA GLY A 112 -10.58 2.89 -2.84
C GLY A 112 -11.16 1.72 -3.60
N GLY A 113 -10.92 1.70 -4.90
CA GLY A 113 -11.46 0.67 -5.76
C GLY A 113 -10.92 0.74 -7.18
N LYS A 114 -11.25 -0.29 -7.91
CA LYS A 114 -10.96 -0.37 -9.34
C LYS A 114 -12.25 -0.45 -10.13
N TYR A 115 -12.36 0.41 -11.13
CA TYR A 115 -13.50 0.52 -12.04
C TYR A 115 -13.05 0.24 -13.46
N ASP A 116 -13.86 -0.55 -14.19
CA ASP A 116 -13.69 -0.82 -15.60
C ASP A 116 -14.89 -0.22 -16.37
N TYR A 117 -14.58 0.66 -17.31
CA TYR A 117 -15.52 1.23 -18.26
C TYR A 117 -15.31 0.56 -19.61
N VAL A 118 -16.32 -0.15 -20.10
CA VAL A 118 -16.19 -1.00 -21.29
C VAL A 118 -17.18 -0.58 -22.35
N PHE A 119 -16.66 -0.20 -23.49
CA PHE A 119 -17.44 -0.02 -24.72
C PHE A 119 -17.40 -1.33 -25.51
N ASN A 120 -18.59 -1.83 -25.86
CA ASN A 120 -18.75 -3.12 -26.52
C ASN A 120 -19.43 -2.95 -27.87
N ILE A 121 -18.98 -3.68 -28.86
CA ILE A 121 -19.69 -3.92 -30.13
C ILE A 121 -19.73 -5.43 -30.39
N GLY A 122 -20.91 -5.92 -30.74
CA GLY A 122 -21.14 -7.31 -31.11
C GLY A 122 -21.88 -7.43 -32.44
N ALA A 123 -21.63 -8.51 -33.17
CA ALA A 123 -22.29 -8.82 -34.44
C ALA A 123 -22.71 -10.29 -34.47
N ASP A 124 -23.93 -10.54 -34.92
CA ASP A 124 -24.45 -11.86 -35.21
C ASP A 124 -24.41 -12.09 -36.72
N ILE A 125 -23.70 -13.16 -37.14
CA ILE A 125 -23.58 -13.58 -38.52
C ILE A 125 -24.29 -14.93 -38.68
N SER A 126 -25.50 -14.85 -39.21
CA SER A 126 -26.29 -16.03 -39.62
C SER A 126 -26.66 -17.01 -38.47
N ASP A 127 -26.75 -16.55 -37.21
CA ASP A 127 -26.94 -17.34 -36.00
C ASP A 127 -25.85 -18.45 -35.79
N PHE A 128 -24.77 -18.37 -36.54
CA PHE A 128 -23.70 -19.37 -36.55
C PHE A 128 -22.41 -18.80 -35.95
N ILE A 129 -22.06 -17.58 -36.26
CA ILE A 129 -20.87 -16.90 -35.76
C ILE A 129 -21.28 -15.61 -35.06
N TYR A 130 -20.82 -15.43 -33.83
CA TYR A 130 -20.94 -14.20 -33.06
C TYR A 130 -19.57 -13.61 -32.86
N LEU A 131 -19.39 -12.36 -33.24
CA LEU A 131 -18.15 -11.61 -33.05
C LEU A 131 -18.36 -10.53 -32.01
N GLY A 132 -17.35 -10.29 -31.18
CA GLY A 132 -17.36 -9.22 -30.18
C GLY A 132 -16.04 -8.52 -30.08
N ALA A 133 -16.10 -7.19 -29.89
CA ALA A 133 -14.93 -6.38 -29.57
C ALA A 133 -15.28 -5.43 -28.44
N ASN A 134 -14.33 -5.25 -27.51
CA ASN A 134 -14.43 -4.33 -26.39
C ASN A 134 -13.23 -3.41 -26.35
N LEU A 135 -13.47 -2.13 -26.07
CA LEU A 135 -12.47 -1.18 -25.62
C LEU A 135 -12.70 -0.92 -24.14
N GLY A 136 -11.74 -1.25 -23.30
CA GLY A 136 -11.80 -1.08 -21.86
C GLY A 136 -10.89 0.05 -21.38
N ILE A 137 -11.43 0.87 -20.48
CA ILE A 137 -10.69 1.85 -19.69
C ILE A 137 -10.79 1.41 -18.24
N SER A 138 -9.65 1.12 -17.62
CA SER A 138 -9.56 0.77 -16.20
C SER A 138 -9.07 1.98 -15.42
N SER A 139 -9.74 2.32 -14.33
CA SER A 139 -9.31 3.36 -13.39
C SER A 139 -9.27 2.78 -11.99
N PHE A 140 -8.24 3.10 -11.23
CA PHE A 140 -8.20 2.75 -9.82
C PHE A 140 -7.69 3.92 -8.98
N ASP A 141 -8.13 3.93 -7.74
CA ASP A 141 -7.65 4.75 -6.65
C ASP A 141 -7.37 3.86 -5.43
N TYR A 142 -6.34 4.18 -4.71
CA TYR A 142 -5.93 3.52 -3.48
C TYR A 142 -5.41 4.56 -2.51
N VAL A 143 -5.98 4.62 -1.32
CA VAL A 143 -5.54 5.50 -0.23
C VAL A 143 -5.26 4.62 0.98
N TYR A 144 -4.12 4.84 1.59
CA TYR A 144 -3.64 4.12 2.76
C TYR A 144 -3.16 5.11 3.81
N ASP A 145 -3.77 5.11 4.98
CA ASP A 145 -3.37 5.88 6.15
C ASP A 145 -3.09 4.95 7.32
N GLU A 146 -1.90 5.10 7.90
CA GLU A 146 -1.45 4.34 9.06
C GLU A 146 -1.05 5.31 10.18
N LEU A 147 -1.47 5.00 11.39
CA LEU A 147 -1.07 5.73 12.58
C LEU A 147 -0.70 4.74 13.69
N PHE A 148 0.54 4.83 14.13
CA PHE A 148 1.03 4.15 15.30
C PHE A 148 1.24 5.13 16.45
N LYS A 149 0.79 4.77 17.66
CA LYS A 149 0.90 5.58 18.86
C LYS A 149 1.48 4.78 20.01
N GLU A 150 2.35 5.43 20.77
CA GLU A 150 2.79 4.96 22.08
C GLU A 150 2.58 6.06 23.11
N SER A 151 2.08 5.68 24.29
CA SER A 151 1.90 6.60 25.41
C SER A 151 2.42 5.94 26.68
N ALA A 152 3.21 6.66 27.45
CA ALA A 152 3.64 6.24 28.77
C ALA A 152 2.41 6.05 29.69
N ILE A 153 2.30 4.91 30.36
CA ILE A 153 1.24 4.72 31.38
C ILE A 153 1.56 5.57 32.60
N ASP A 154 2.82 5.57 33.03
CA ASP A 154 3.35 6.51 34.00
C ASP A 154 4.60 7.20 33.41
N PRO A 155 4.55 8.49 33.06
CA PRO A 155 5.71 9.19 32.52
C PRO A 155 6.94 9.14 33.42
N SER A 156 6.79 9.00 34.73
CA SER A 156 7.92 8.93 35.67
C SER A 156 8.85 7.72 35.46
N ASP A 157 8.37 6.68 34.79
CA ASP A 157 9.17 5.51 34.44
C ASP A 157 10.13 5.78 33.26
N PHE A 158 9.94 6.86 32.50
CA PHE A 158 10.62 7.15 31.25
C PHE A 158 11.48 8.42 31.36
N GLN A 159 12.38 8.42 32.34
CA GLN A 159 13.28 9.54 32.61
C GLN A 159 14.36 9.67 31.54
N ILE A 160 14.56 10.88 31.06
CA ILE A 160 15.61 11.26 30.12
C ILE A 160 16.43 12.39 30.75
N ASP A 161 17.70 12.14 30.96
CA ASP A 161 18.67 13.14 31.44
C ASP A 161 19.39 13.76 30.22
N MET A 162 19.26 15.05 30.06
CA MET A 162 19.82 15.81 28.95
C MET A 162 21.25 16.24 29.24
N ALA A 163 22.07 16.41 28.18
CA ALA A 163 23.48 16.84 28.30
C ALA A 163 23.65 18.20 28.98
N ASN A 164 22.65 19.06 28.95
CA ASN A 164 22.63 20.37 29.62
C ASN A 164 22.28 20.29 31.13
N GLY A 165 21.98 19.10 31.64
CA GLY A 165 21.57 18.80 33.01
C GLY A 165 20.07 18.91 33.28
N ASP A 166 19.26 19.20 32.26
CA ASP A 166 17.81 19.18 32.38
C ASP A 166 17.31 17.71 32.44
N ARG A 167 16.14 17.55 33.05
CA ARG A 167 15.45 16.25 33.15
C ARG A 167 14.05 16.36 32.63
N MET A 168 13.69 15.46 31.72
CA MET A 168 12.35 15.35 31.19
C MET A 168 11.87 13.89 31.18
N TYR A 169 10.60 13.69 30.91
CA TYR A 169 10.01 12.36 30.84
C TYR A 169 9.20 12.25 29.56
N PHE A 170 9.33 11.09 28.89
CA PHE A 170 8.52 10.80 27.70
C PHE A 170 7.03 10.65 28.09
N LYS A 171 6.14 11.17 27.25
CA LYS A 171 4.70 11.07 27.39
C LYS A 171 4.04 10.31 26.27
N ASP A 172 4.11 10.84 25.05
CA ASP A 172 3.37 10.34 23.91
C ASP A 172 4.20 10.41 22.64
N MET A 173 3.94 9.47 21.73
CA MET A 173 4.46 9.47 20.38
C MET A 173 3.35 9.15 19.38
N ASN A 174 3.35 9.83 18.24
CA ASN A 174 2.54 9.53 17.06
C ASN A 174 3.46 9.39 15.85
N TYR A 175 3.39 8.25 15.17
CA TYR A 175 4.03 8.05 13.87
C TYR A 175 2.95 7.77 12.84
N ARG A 176 2.89 8.61 11.80
CA ARG A 176 1.92 8.49 10.70
C ARG A 176 2.64 8.21 9.39
N TYR A 177 2.04 7.34 8.61
CA TYR A 177 2.40 7.11 7.21
C TYR A 177 1.14 7.20 6.36
N SER A 178 1.17 8.05 5.33
CA SER A 178 0.10 8.20 4.34
C SER A 178 0.65 7.86 2.96
N TYR A 179 -0.12 7.11 2.20
CA TYR A 179 0.22 6.70 0.85
C TYR A 179 -1.04 6.74 -0.01
N SER A 180 -0.90 7.22 -1.24
CA SER A 180 -1.96 7.13 -2.23
C SER A 180 -1.40 6.68 -3.58
N ALA A 181 -2.20 5.95 -4.33
CA ALA A 181 -1.89 5.56 -5.70
C ALA A 181 -3.14 5.71 -6.57
N THR A 182 -2.96 6.32 -7.73
CA THR A 182 -4.01 6.42 -8.74
C THR A 182 -3.50 5.88 -10.06
N GLY A 183 -4.38 5.29 -10.84
CA GLY A 183 -3.96 4.74 -12.13
C GLY A 183 -5.07 4.67 -13.14
N THR A 184 -4.68 4.83 -14.42
CA THR A 184 -5.59 4.64 -15.56
C THR A 184 -4.94 3.70 -16.57
N GLY A 185 -5.68 2.70 -17.01
CA GLY A 185 -5.21 1.70 -17.96
C GLY A 185 -6.17 1.52 -19.13
N TYR A 186 -5.64 1.06 -20.26
CA TYR A 186 -6.39 0.81 -21.49
C TYR A 186 -6.11 -0.59 -22.00
N TYR A 187 -7.18 -1.27 -22.48
CA TYR A 187 -7.07 -2.60 -23.07
C TYR A 187 -8.15 -2.82 -24.13
N GLY A 188 -7.86 -3.76 -25.05
CA GLY A 188 -8.82 -4.27 -26.01
C GLY A 188 -9.15 -5.73 -25.74
N LYS A 189 -10.40 -6.14 -26.01
CA LYS A 189 -10.80 -7.56 -26.05
C LYS A 189 -11.46 -7.88 -27.39
N PHE A 190 -11.18 -9.07 -27.90
CA PHE A 190 -11.81 -9.60 -29.10
C PHE A 190 -12.26 -11.01 -28.82
N GLY A 191 -13.45 -11.36 -29.25
CA GLY A 191 -14.00 -12.68 -29.03
C GLY A 191 -14.84 -13.17 -30.21
N VAL A 192 -14.91 -14.48 -30.33
CA VAL A 192 -15.74 -15.22 -31.30
C VAL A 192 -16.46 -16.33 -30.57
N ILE A 193 -17.74 -16.51 -30.92
CA ILE A 193 -18.51 -17.69 -30.53
C ILE A 193 -19.04 -18.34 -31.82
N VAL A 194 -18.88 -19.65 -31.92
CA VAL A 194 -19.37 -20.47 -33.03
C VAL A 194 -20.42 -21.45 -32.49
N THR A 195 -21.57 -21.52 -33.16
CA THR A 195 -22.69 -22.40 -32.79
C THR A 195 -23.02 -23.37 -33.93
N PRO A 196 -22.25 -24.50 -34.07
CA PRO A 196 -22.37 -25.39 -35.19
C PRO A 196 -23.68 -26.22 -35.22
N GLY A 197 -24.55 -26.02 -34.24
CA GLY A 197 -25.76 -26.79 -34.05
C GLY A 197 -25.63 -27.91 -33.04
N TYR A 198 -26.65 -28.76 -32.94
CA TYR A 198 -26.71 -29.90 -32.00
C TYR A 198 -26.47 -29.54 -30.53
N GLY A 199 -26.67 -28.27 -30.15
CA GLY A 199 -26.48 -27.78 -28.78
C GLY A 199 -25.05 -27.40 -28.45
N PHE A 200 -24.07 -27.53 -29.32
CA PHE A 200 -22.68 -27.13 -29.09
C PHE A 200 -22.44 -25.65 -29.31
N ARG A 201 -21.58 -25.07 -28.46
CA ARG A 201 -21.05 -23.72 -28.60
C ARG A 201 -19.55 -23.74 -28.27
N PHE A 202 -18.76 -23.10 -29.12
CA PHE A 202 -17.31 -22.91 -28.92
C PHE A 202 -17.04 -21.42 -28.85
N GLY A 203 -16.30 -21.01 -27.84
CA GLY A 203 -15.89 -19.63 -27.66
C GLY A 203 -14.38 -19.49 -27.59
N ALA A 204 -13.86 -18.42 -28.16
CA ALA A 204 -12.49 -17.99 -27.94
C ALA A 204 -12.47 -16.48 -27.79
N ALA A 205 -11.66 -15.99 -26.86
CA ALA A 205 -11.46 -14.55 -26.65
C ALA A 205 -10.01 -14.27 -26.31
N ILE A 206 -9.55 -13.11 -26.73
CA ILE A 206 -8.23 -12.59 -26.39
C ILE A 206 -8.37 -11.19 -25.77
N GLN A 207 -7.51 -10.88 -24.82
CA GLN A 207 -7.36 -9.55 -24.25
C GLN A 207 -5.93 -9.07 -24.44
N THR A 208 -5.77 -7.88 -24.98
CA THR A 208 -4.46 -7.25 -25.07
C THR A 208 -3.90 -6.99 -23.67
N PRO A 209 -2.58 -6.85 -23.51
CA PRO A 209 -2.02 -6.25 -22.30
C PRO A 209 -2.73 -4.95 -21.94
N THR A 210 -2.99 -4.74 -20.64
CA THR A 210 -3.46 -3.45 -20.14
C THR A 210 -2.26 -2.59 -19.82
N VAL A 211 -2.19 -1.42 -20.42
CA VAL A 211 -1.15 -0.43 -20.14
C VAL A 211 -1.68 0.54 -19.10
N ASN A 212 -1.19 0.45 -17.87
CA ASN A 212 -1.57 1.30 -16.75
C ASN A 212 -0.51 2.37 -16.54
N ASN A 213 -0.91 3.63 -16.49
CA ASN A 213 -0.09 4.73 -15.98
C ASN A 213 -0.49 4.96 -14.53
N ILE A 214 0.49 4.88 -13.62
CA ILE A 214 0.28 4.91 -12.17
C ILE A 214 1.05 6.09 -11.61
N THR A 215 0.44 6.85 -10.72
CA THR A 215 1.06 7.89 -9.93
C THR A 215 0.88 7.55 -8.46
N GLU A 216 1.95 7.67 -7.70
CA GLU A 216 2.00 7.40 -6.27
C GLU A 216 2.46 8.66 -5.54
N GLU A 217 1.92 8.87 -4.34
CA GLU A 217 2.30 9.92 -3.42
C GLU A 217 2.37 9.36 -2.01
N TRP A 218 3.36 9.81 -1.23
CA TRP A 218 3.52 9.37 0.16
C TRP A 218 4.11 10.47 1.05
N GLN A 219 3.79 10.40 2.33
CA GLN A 219 4.35 11.24 3.36
C GLN A 219 4.45 10.48 4.68
N MET A 220 5.46 10.80 5.47
CA MET A 220 5.63 10.35 6.86
C MET A 220 5.63 11.55 7.79
N SER A 221 5.18 11.36 9.02
CA SER A 221 5.38 12.36 10.08
C SER A 221 5.56 11.69 11.43
N GLY A 222 6.38 12.32 12.25
CA GLY A 222 6.63 11.95 13.62
C GLY A 222 6.30 13.09 14.56
N GLU A 223 5.73 12.76 15.73
CA GLU A 223 5.45 13.68 16.80
C GLU A 223 5.79 13.00 18.12
N THR A 224 6.55 13.69 18.97
CA THR A 224 6.90 13.21 20.31
C THR A 224 6.62 14.31 21.32
N SER A 225 5.99 13.96 22.43
CA SER A 225 5.73 14.89 23.53
C SER A 225 6.36 14.41 24.84
N TYR A 226 6.81 15.37 25.59
CA TYR A 226 7.49 15.20 26.86
C TYR A 226 6.77 15.99 27.97
N THR A 227 7.13 15.73 29.22
CA THR A 227 6.60 16.52 30.37
C THR A 227 7.04 17.97 30.31
N ASP A 228 8.23 18.24 29.81
CA ASP A 228 8.66 19.60 29.43
C ASP A 228 8.32 19.82 27.95
N THR A 229 7.34 20.68 27.70
CA THR A 229 6.84 20.96 26.35
C THR A 229 7.86 21.68 25.45
N GLY A 230 8.92 22.25 26.03
CA GLY A 230 10.03 22.85 25.27
C GLY A 230 10.82 21.85 24.43
N TYR A 231 10.71 20.55 24.74
CA TYR A 231 11.36 19.46 24.03
C TYR A 231 10.42 18.67 23.08
N ASN A 232 9.15 19.08 22.99
CA ASN A 232 8.22 18.44 22.03
C ASN A 232 8.75 18.60 20.60
N GLY A 233 8.69 17.53 19.84
CA GLY A 233 9.13 17.49 18.45
C GLY A 233 8.00 17.11 17.49
N TYR A 234 8.01 17.73 16.31
CA TYR A 234 7.17 17.35 15.18
C TYR A 234 7.95 17.52 13.89
N THR A 235 8.04 16.46 13.11
CA THR A 235 8.74 16.49 11.82
C THR A 235 7.92 15.75 10.78
N PRO A 236 7.38 16.45 9.76
CA PRO A 236 6.85 15.82 8.55
C PRO A 236 8.00 15.59 7.56
N SER A 237 7.95 14.48 6.81
CA SER A 237 8.79 14.35 5.62
C SER A 237 8.31 15.29 4.51
N PRO A 238 9.11 15.53 3.47
CA PRO A 238 8.61 16.04 2.21
C PRO A 238 7.50 15.15 1.66
N TYR A 239 6.74 15.65 0.67
CA TYR A 239 5.87 14.80 -0.14
C TYR A 239 6.73 14.05 -1.15
N GLY A 240 6.73 12.72 -1.06
CA GLY A 240 7.29 11.86 -2.09
C GLY A 240 6.26 11.62 -3.18
N SER A 241 6.71 11.57 -4.41
CA SER A 241 5.87 11.19 -5.55
C SER A 241 6.66 10.39 -6.56
N GLY A 242 5.96 9.51 -7.25
CA GLY A 242 6.53 8.70 -8.32
C GLY A 242 5.48 8.40 -9.37
N SER A 243 5.91 8.23 -10.61
CA SER A 243 5.04 7.79 -11.70
C SER A 243 5.74 6.71 -12.50
N TYR A 244 5.01 5.67 -12.84
CA TYR A 244 5.52 4.57 -13.64
C TYR A 244 4.41 3.96 -14.50
N ARG A 245 4.84 3.20 -15.50
CA ARG A 245 3.94 2.43 -16.34
C ARG A 245 4.03 0.94 -15.99
N MET A 246 2.87 0.33 -15.76
CA MET A 246 2.75 -1.10 -15.56
C MET A 246 1.98 -1.72 -16.72
N VAL A 247 2.56 -2.72 -17.37
CA VAL A 247 1.93 -3.47 -18.45
C VAL A 247 1.54 -4.84 -17.93
N SER A 248 0.21 -5.14 -17.95
CA SER A 248 -0.30 -6.46 -17.57
C SER A 248 -0.05 -7.51 -18.66
N PRO A 249 -0.10 -8.79 -18.35
CA PRO A 249 0.04 -9.82 -19.35
C PRO A 249 -1.14 -9.87 -20.33
N PHE A 250 -0.89 -10.43 -21.50
CA PHE A 250 -1.92 -10.90 -22.44
C PHE A 250 -2.74 -12.02 -21.81
N ARG A 251 -4.03 -12.09 -22.15
CA ARG A 251 -4.92 -13.16 -21.74
C ARG A 251 -5.64 -13.79 -22.94
N ALA A 252 -5.81 -15.09 -22.90
CA ALA A 252 -6.62 -15.84 -23.85
C ALA A 252 -7.57 -16.76 -23.11
N ASN A 253 -8.83 -16.77 -23.55
CA ASN A 253 -9.88 -17.58 -22.97
C ASN A 253 -10.47 -18.48 -24.03
N PHE A 254 -10.75 -19.74 -23.68
CA PHE A 254 -11.39 -20.74 -24.52
C PHE A 254 -12.56 -21.35 -23.76
N GLY A 255 -13.72 -21.39 -24.38
CA GLY A 255 -14.95 -21.91 -23.78
C GLY A 255 -15.60 -22.97 -24.65
N LEU A 256 -16.16 -23.98 -24.00
CA LEU A 256 -17.01 -24.99 -24.60
C LEU A 256 -18.30 -25.08 -23.79
N ALA A 257 -19.45 -25.07 -24.50
CA ALA A 257 -20.73 -25.33 -23.86
C ALA A 257 -21.57 -26.27 -24.69
N TYR A 258 -22.35 -27.09 -23.99
CA TYR A 258 -23.33 -28.04 -24.61
C TYR A 258 -24.68 -27.88 -23.93
N THR A 259 -25.72 -27.67 -24.75
CA THR A 259 -27.11 -27.53 -24.29
C THR A 259 -27.82 -28.89 -24.37
N LEU A 260 -28.27 -29.41 -23.24
CA LEU A 260 -29.01 -30.66 -23.08
C LEU A 260 -30.52 -30.45 -23.27
N GLY A 261 -30.92 -29.91 -24.42
CA GLY A 261 -32.30 -29.59 -24.70
C GLY A 261 -32.91 -28.65 -23.64
N GLN A 262 -33.98 -29.11 -22.96
CA GLN A 262 -34.62 -28.35 -21.87
C GLN A 262 -34.09 -28.72 -20.48
N LEU A 263 -33.16 -29.67 -20.37
CA LEU A 263 -32.67 -30.19 -19.09
C LEU A 263 -31.58 -29.34 -18.46
N GLY A 264 -30.77 -28.62 -19.27
CA GLY A 264 -29.70 -27.80 -18.75
C GLY A 264 -28.61 -27.47 -19.76
N VAL A 265 -27.55 -26.81 -19.25
CA VAL A 265 -26.35 -26.47 -20.01
C VAL A 265 -25.13 -26.93 -19.20
N LEU A 266 -24.20 -27.59 -19.88
CA LEU A 266 -22.85 -27.88 -19.35
C LEU A 266 -21.88 -26.94 -20.04
N SER A 267 -20.96 -26.30 -19.26
CA SER A 267 -19.90 -25.48 -19.80
C SER A 267 -18.57 -25.73 -19.12
N ALA A 268 -17.49 -25.52 -19.86
CA ALA A 268 -16.12 -25.52 -19.37
C ALA A 268 -15.36 -24.37 -20.01
N ASP A 269 -14.58 -23.66 -19.20
CA ASP A 269 -13.79 -22.52 -19.62
C ASP A 269 -12.33 -22.70 -19.18
N TYR A 270 -11.41 -22.29 -20.03
CA TYR A 270 -9.97 -22.26 -19.76
C TYR A 270 -9.40 -20.88 -20.05
N GLU A 271 -8.74 -20.29 -19.05
CA GLU A 271 -8.00 -19.03 -19.19
C GLU A 271 -6.49 -19.29 -19.17
N MET A 272 -5.79 -18.72 -20.12
CA MET A 272 -4.34 -18.67 -20.19
C MET A 272 -3.85 -17.25 -19.93
N CYS A 273 -2.97 -17.08 -18.93
CA CYS A 273 -2.36 -15.81 -18.57
C CYS A 273 -0.90 -16.05 -18.15
N ASP A 274 0.05 -15.40 -18.81
CA ASP A 274 1.47 -15.52 -18.48
C ASP A 274 1.96 -14.27 -17.75
N TYR A 275 2.02 -14.34 -16.42
CA TYR A 275 2.47 -13.26 -15.56
C TYR A 275 3.96 -12.91 -15.74
N GLY A 276 4.77 -13.78 -16.34
CA GLY A 276 6.16 -13.47 -16.71
C GLY A 276 6.29 -12.34 -17.75
N GLN A 277 5.19 -11.98 -18.41
CA GLN A 277 5.13 -10.86 -19.37
C GLN A 277 4.86 -9.50 -18.73
N MET A 278 4.59 -9.44 -17.42
CA MET A 278 4.43 -8.15 -16.73
C MET A 278 5.70 -7.31 -16.81
N ARG A 279 5.55 -6.02 -17.03
CA ARG A 279 6.67 -5.07 -17.12
C ARG A 279 6.35 -3.79 -16.37
N TYR A 280 7.39 -3.26 -15.72
CA TYR A 280 7.44 -1.91 -15.14
C TYR A 280 8.39 -1.05 -15.98
N GLN A 281 8.01 0.18 -16.29
CA GLN A 281 8.76 1.13 -17.09
C GLN A 281 8.73 2.53 -16.48
#